data_712450bd4d6b8083f0bd9d7677ce81bf
#
_entry.id   712450bd4d6b8083f0bd9d7677ce81bf
#
_cell.length_a   1.000
_cell.length_b   1.000
_cell.length_c   1.000
_cell.angle_alpha   90.00
_cell.angle_beta   90.00
_cell.angle_gamma   90.00
#
_symmetry.space_group_name_H-M   'P 1'
#
loop_
_entity.id
_entity.type
_entity.pdbx_description
1 polymer ?
#
loop_
_entity_poly.entity_id
_entity_poly.type
_entity_poly.pdbx_seq_one_letter_code
_entity_poly.pdbx_strand_id
1 'polypeptide(L)'
;MLADTIAAISTAQGEAGIAIIRMSGPASVSIAEKILRLPKSLNKFKFINSRVMNLAALYLDDAPLDYVLAVYFKSPLSFTGEDMVELHTHGGSLIAKLCLEGLLKHGARLAEPGEFTKRAFLNNKIDLSQAESVLGIIKARSEEALKSAARVLSGELSNKILEIRDEILNIQGSIEIGLDFPEGEEPLINNLELLEQVNKLILNLNNLIADCKTGCLLREGAGVVIAGRPNVGKSSLLNALLNKKRAIVTDIPGTTRDIIEEAIIIEGVYVRLIDTAGLRETDNIIEADGINLAREALNNADVKLWLMDASREPDAQDILYLQKFLDLNLDNSVIVFNKSDLASHTLDDGAGTPVSPSDNNIINNLNKNLRIINISAKTGYNLGELKNLIINLIVKDGSLNSGLNVSSKQLEELKACENNLAEIKEAVEINVGEVIIADLLNSARLSLERVLGIESSEVLLNSIFSRFCVGK
;
A
#
# COMPACT_ATOMS: atom_id res chain seq x y z
N MET A 1 -13.90 -20.37 -18.43
CA MET A 1 -13.72 -21.08 -17.15
C MET A 1 -12.48 -21.97 -17.26
N LEU A 2 -11.59 -21.91 -16.29
CA LEU A 2 -10.47 -22.83 -16.22
C LEU A 2 -10.99 -24.24 -15.95
N ALA A 3 -10.53 -25.23 -16.72
CA ALA A 3 -11.06 -26.59 -16.67
C ALA A 3 -10.53 -27.44 -15.49
N ASP A 4 -9.54 -26.93 -14.74
CA ASP A 4 -8.85 -27.62 -13.66
C ASP A 4 -9.36 -27.23 -12.28
N THR A 5 -9.12 -28.10 -11.29
CA THR A 5 -9.42 -27.86 -9.88
C THR A 5 -8.12 -27.69 -9.11
N ILE A 6 -8.00 -26.58 -8.39
CA ILE A 6 -6.83 -26.23 -7.58
C ILE A 6 -7.10 -26.48 -6.10
N ALA A 7 -6.03 -26.74 -5.35
CA ALA A 7 -6.05 -26.89 -3.91
C ALA A 7 -4.82 -26.25 -3.25
N ALA A 8 -5.00 -25.68 -2.06
CA ALA A 8 -3.90 -25.18 -1.23
C ALA A 8 -4.29 -25.09 0.24
N ILE A 9 -3.27 -25.02 1.12
CA ILE A 9 -3.42 -24.62 2.51
C ILE A 9 -3.59 -23.11 2.56
N SER A 10 -4.70 -22.63 3.11
CA SER A 10 -5.06 -21.19 3.13
C SER A 10 -4.75 -20.50 4.47
N THR A 11 -4.35 -21.24 5.49
CA THR A 11 -3.92 -20.71 6.79
C THR A 11 -2.41 -20.55 6.86
N ALA A 12 -1.91 -19.73 7.78
CA ALA A 12 -0.49 -19.58 8.02
C ALA A 12 0.15 -20.94 8.42
N GLN A 13 1.43 -21.11 8.08
CA GLN A 13 2.19 -22.29 8.47
C GLN A 13 2.53 -22.23 9.97
N GLY A 14 2.53 -23.40 10.62
CA GLY A 14 2.85 -23.55 12.04
C GLY A 14 1.78 -24.34 12.78
N GLU A 15 1.94 -24.48 14.11
CA GLU A 15 0.96 -25.12 14.99
C GLU A 15 -0.12 -24.12 15.38
N ALA A 16 -1.38 -24.47 15.15
CA ALA A 16 -2.56 -23.65 15.42
C ALA A 16 -3.74 -24.53 15.86
N GLY A 17 -4.83 -23.94 16.30
CA GLY A 17 -6.06 -24.72 16.61
C GLY A 17 -6.70 -25.33 15.36
N ILE A 18 -6.62 -24.65 14.22
CA ILE A 18 -7.28 -25.04 12.97
C ILE A 18 -6.37 -24.73 11.78
N ALA A 19 -6.36 -25.62 10.77
CA ALA A 19 -5.83 -25.34 9.44
C ALA A 19 -6.94 -25.51 8.40
N ILE A 20 -6.96 -24.65 7.37
CA ILE A 20 -7.94 -24.67 6.32
C ILE A 20 -7.27 -25.02 4.99
N ILE A 21 -7.74 -26.09 4.37
CA ILE A 21 -7.38 -26.49 3.03
C ILE A 21 -8.53 -26.12 2.10
N ARG A 22 -8.23 -25.32 1.08
CA ARG A 22 -9.20 -24.78 0.13
C ARG A 22 -9.02 -25.41 -1.23
N MET A 23 -10.14 -25.73 -1.90
CA MET A 23 -10.19 -26.13 -3.30
C MET A 23 -11.13 -25.23 -4.08
N SER A 24 -10.84 -24.99 -5.37
CA SER A 24 -11.70 -24.28 -6.31
C SER A 24 -11.64 -24.92 -7.68
N GLY A 25 -12.78 -25.06 -8.33
CA GLY A 25 -12.91 -25.62 -9.66
C GLY A 25 -14.02 -26.68 -9.76
N PRO A 26 -14.30 -27.17 -10.98
CA PRO A 26 -15.46 -28.01 -11.27
C PRO A 26 -15.48 -29.37 -10.56
N ALA A 27 -14.31 -29.91 -10.18
CA ALA A 27 -14.21 -31.19 -9.49
C ALA A 27 -14.09 -31.09 -7.96
N SER A 28 -14.15 -29.88 -7.37
CA SER A 28 -13.91 -29.66 -5.93
C SER A 28 -14.76 -30.57 -5.03
N VAL A 29 -16.06 -30.67 -5.30
CA VAL A 29 -16.96 -31.51 -4.52
C VAL A 29 -16.61 -33.00 -4.67
N SER A 30 -16.47 -33.46 -5.92
CA SER A 30 -16.20 -34.88 -6.20
C SER A 30 -14.85 -35.35 -5.67
N ILE A 31 -13.85 -34.49 -5.64
CA ILE A 31 -12.53 -34.78 -5.06
C ILE A 31 -12.62 -34.86 -3.52
N ALA A 32 -13.28 -33.88 -2.88
CA ALA A 32 -13.43 -33.87 -1.43
C ALA A 32 -14.20 -35.10 -0.93
N GLU A 33 -15.27 -35.48 -1.61
CA GLU A 33 -16.08 -36.67 -1.25
C GLU A 33 -15.30 -37.99 -1.33
N LYS A 34 -14.18 -38.06 -2.07
CA LYS A 34 -13.33 -39.28 -2.12
C LYS A 34 -12.57 -39.51 -0.83
N ILE A 35 -12.14 -38.45 -0.17
CA ILE A 35 -11.33 -38.53 1.07
C ILE A 35 -12.17 -38.35 2.35
N LEU A 36 -13.46 -38.06 2.23
CA LEU A 36 -14.35 -37.86 3.36
C LEU A 36 -15.29 -39.06 3.58
N ARG A 37 -15.57 -39.35 4.85
CA ARG A 37 -16.54 -40.36 5.30
C ARG A 37 -17.48 -39.75 6.33
N LEU A 38 -18.64 -40.39 6.54
CA LEU A 38 -19.52 -40.01 7.64
C LEU A 38 -18.88 -40.33 8.99
N PRO A 39 -19.03 -39.47 10.01
CA PRO A 39 -18.49 -39.71 11.33
C PRO A 39 -18.92 -41.07 11.89
N LYS A 40 -17.97 -41.82 12.48
CA LYS A 40 -18.18 -43.15 13.04
C LYS A 40 -18.75 -44.19 12.06
N SER A 41 -18.57 -43.99 10.78
CA SER A 41 -19.05 -44.89 9.72
C SER A 41 -18.04 -44.86 8.55
N LEU A 42 -17.94 -46.01 7.85
CA LEU A 42 -17.17 -46.08 6.59
C LEU A 42 -18.01 -45.61 5.36
N ASN A 43 -19.23 -45.20 5.58
CA ASN A 43 -20.09 -44.74 4.50
C ASN A 43 -19.54 -43.45 3.90
N LYS A 44 -19.69 -43.31 2.57
CA LYS A 44 -19.24 -42.13 1.83
C LYS A 44 -19.97 -40.88 2.32
N PHE A 45 -19.19 -39.84 2.55
CA PHE A 45 -19.71 -38.49 2.80
C PHE A 45 -20.23 -37.90 1.49
N LYS A 46 -21.32 -37.11 1.59
CA LYS A 46 -21.81 -36.28 0.47
C LYS A 46 -22.24 -34.91 1.00
N PHE A 47 -21.92 -33.88 0.26
CA PHE A 47 -22.45 -32.54 0.50
C PHE A 47 -23.91 -32.48 0.07
N ILE A 48 -24.80 -32.12 1.00
CA ILE A 48 -26.23 -31.99 0.72
C ILE A 48 -26.59 -30.55 0.41
N ASN A 49 -26.11 -29.62 1.23
CA ASN A 49 -26.42 -28.20 1.14
C ASN A 49 -25.13 -27.35 0.99
N SER A 50 -25.21 -26.33 0.13
CA SER A 50 -24.16 -25.32 0.03
C SER A 50 -24.17 -24.40 1.26
N ARG A 51 -22.99 -23.97 1.69
CA ARG A 51 -22.76 -23.04 2.83
C ARG A 51 -23.18 -23.60 4.20
N VAL A 52 -23.27 -24.90 4.29
CA VAL A 52 -23.51 -25.60 5.57
C VAL A 52 -22.25 -26.33 5.97
N MET A 53 -21.79 -26.09 7.20
CA MET A 53 -20.67 -26.82 7.79
C MET A 53 -21.14 -28.22 8.22
N ASN A 54 -20.39 -29.23 7.78
CA ASN A 54 -20.68 -30.62 8.08
C ASN A 54 -19.48 -31.26 8.78
N LEU A 55 -19.72 -31.99 9.86
CA LEU A 55 -18.69 -32.82 10.45
C LEU A 55 -18.46 -34.06 9.57
N ALA A 56 -17.22 -34.30 9.19
CA ALA A 56 -16.79 -35.44 8.40
C ALA A 56 -15.54 -36.07 9.00
N ALA A 57 -15.30 -37.34 8.73
CA ALA A 57 -14.05 -38.01 9.02
C ALA A 57 -13.16 -38.00 7.77
N LEU A 58 -11.93 -37.48 7.92
CA LEU A 58 -10.92 -37.45 6.87
C LEU A 58 -10.18 -38.77 6.82
N TYR A 59 -10.10 -39.37 5.65
CA TYR A 59 -9.40 -40.62 5.39
C TYR A 59 -8.34 -40.45 4.30
N LEU A 60 -7.21 -41.11 4.48
CA LEU A 60 -6.19 -41.27 3.45
C LEU A 60 -5.81 -42.76 3.35
N ASP A 61 -5.90 -43.34 2.16
CA ASP A 61 -5.62 -44.76 1.91
C ASP A 61 -6.32 -45.68 2.90
N ASP A 62 -7.63 -45.41 3.14
CA ASP A 62 -8.52 -46.11 4.06
C ASP A 62 -8.15 -46.00 5.59
N ALA A 63 -7.15 -45.21 5.94
CA ALA A 63 -6.83 -44.91 7.31
C ALA A 63 -7.49 -43.59 7.78
N PRO A 64 -8.14 -43.57 8.95
CA PRO A 64 -8.68 -42.33 9.52
C PRO A 64 -7.54 -41.42 9.96
N LEU A 65 -7.57 -40.16 9.55
CA LEU A 65 -6.55 -39.16 9.93
C LEU A 65 -7.07 -38.13 10.91
N ASP A 66 -8.31 -37.63 10.69
CA ASP A 66 -8.85 -36.51 11.47
C ASP A 66 -10.37 -36.45 11.38
N TYR A 67 -11.00 -35.71 12.30
CA TYR A 67 -12.38 -35.24 12.16
C TYR A 67 -12.36 -33.77 11.75
N VAL A 68 -12.91 -33.48 10.57
CA VAL A 68 -12.86 -32.17 9.92
C VAL A 68 -14.25 -31.54 9.80
N LEU A 69 -14.29 -30.22 9.78
CA LEU A 69 -15.48 -29.50 9.32
C LEU A 69 -15.32 -29.21 7.83
N ALA A 70 -16.24 -29.71 7.03
CA ALA A 70 -16.27 -29.56 5.58
C ALA A 70 -17.41 -28.65 5.15
N VAL A 71 -17.12 -27.68 4.29
CA VAL A 71 -18.12 -26.77 3.73
C VAL A 71 -17.95 -26.63 2.21
N TYR A 72 -19.07 -26.63 1.52
CA TYR A 72 -19.16 -26.44 0.08
C TYR A 72 -19.80 -25.10 -0.26
N PHE A 73 -19.22 -24.37 -1.20
CA PHE A 73 -19.75 -23.13 -1.75
C PHE A 73 -20.05 -23.35 -3.24
N LYS A 74 -21.32 -23.35 -3.59
CA LYS A 74 -21.77 -23.56 -4.97
C LYS A 74 -21.55 -22.30 -5.81
N SER A 75 -21.02 -22.48 -7.02
CA SER A 75 -20.94 -21.45 -8.05
C SER A 75 -22.32 -20.80 -8.31
N PRO A 76 -22.39 -19.45 -8.57
CA PRO A 76 -21.34 -18.45 -8.49
C PRO A 76 -21.14 -17.85 -7.10
N LEU A 77 -21.75 -18.41 -6.06
CA LEU A 77 -21.83 -17.85 -4.70
C LEU A 77 -20.64 -18.32 -3.81
N SER A 78 -19.43 -18.28 -4.37
CA SER A 78 -18.15 -18.57 -3.71
C SER A 78 -17.19 -17.38 -3.85
N PHE A 79 -16.01 -17.44 -3.23
CA PHE A 79 -14.98 -16.42 -3.37
C PHE A 79 -14.48 -16.31 -4.82
N THR A 80 -14.17 -17.45 -5.44
CA THR A 80 -13.65 -17.50 -6.82
C THR A 80 -14.74 -17.40 -7.89
N GLY A 81 -16.03 -17.51 -7.51
CA GLY A 81 -17.11 -17.67 -8.46
C GLY A 81 -17.27 -19.09 -9.01
N GLU A 82 -16.36 -20.01 -8.67
CA GLU A 82 -16.41 -21.44 -9.03
C GLU A 82 -17.01 -22.28 -7.89
N ASP A 83 -17.21 -23.57 -8.12
CA ASP A 83 -17.50 -24.51 -7.04
C ASP A 83 -16.26 -24.57 -6.11
N MET A 84 -16.47 -24.36 -4.81
CA MET A 84 -15.41 -24.31 -3.81
C MET A 84 -15.69 -25.21 -2.63
N VAL A 85 -14.65 -25.86 -2.11
CA VAL A 85 -14.71 -26.63 -0.86
C VAL A 85 -13.63 -26.17 0.08
N GLU A 86 -13.98 -26.02 1.36
CA GLU A 86 -13.01 -25.83 2.44
C GLU A 86 -13.10 -26.98 3.44
N LEU A 87 -11.93 -27.51 3.80
CA LEU A 87 -11.75 -28.54 4.82
C LEU A 87 -11.00 -27.94 5.98
N HIS A 88 -11.62 -27.86 7.14
CA HIS A 88 -11.06 -27.31 8.36
C HIS A 88 -10.58 -28.50 9.22
N THR A 89 -9.28 -28.73 9.22
CA THR A 89 -8.60 -29.78 10.01
C THR A 89 -8.10 -29.22 11.33
N HIS A 90 -7.64 -30.08 12.25
CA HIS A 90 -6.78 -29.62 13.33
C HIS A 90 -5.52 -28.94 12.76
N GLY A 91 -5.00 -27.94 13.49
CA GLY A 91 -3.99 -27.00 13.02
C GLY A 91 -2.54 -27.52 13.02
N GLY A 92 -2.33 -28.82 12.91
CA GLY A 92 -1.01 -29.40 12.76
C GLY A 92 -0.49 -29.30 11.32
N SER A 93 0.78 -28.95 11.15
CA SER A 93 1.40 -28.83 9.81
C SER A 93 1.36 -30.15 9.02
N LEU A 94 1.53 -31.28 9.69
CA LEU A 94 1.51 -32.62 9.07
C LEU A 94 0.10 -32.97 8.56
N ILE A 95 -0.93 -32.76 9.36
CA ILE A 95 -2.31 -33.13 8.96
C ILE A 95 -2.81 -32.26 7.80
N ALA A 96 -2.48 -30.96 7.80
CA ALA A 96 -2.80 -30.08 6.69
C ALA A 96 -2.10 -30.52 5.39
N LYS A 97 -0.83 -30.90 5.48
CA LYS A 97 -0.05 -31.42 4.34
C LYS A 97 -0.64 -32.73 3.82
N LEU A 98 -0.91 -33.71 4.69
CA LEU A 98 -1.51 -35.00 4.29
C LEU A 98 -2.90 -34.82 3.67
N CYS A 99 -3.73 -33.94 4.21
CA CYS A 99 -5.01 -33.61 3.63
C CYS A 99 -4.84 -33.05 2.20
N LEU A 100 -3.94 -32.09 2.00
CA LEU A 100 -3.64 -31.53 0.68
C LEU A 100 -3.15 -32.61 -0.29
N GLU A 101 -2.18 -33.47 0.13
CA GLU A 101 -1.69 -34.59 -0.68
C GLU A 101 -2.82 -35.54 -1.09
N GLY A 102 -3.76 -35.82 -0.18
CA GLY A 102 -4.96 -36.60 -0.48
C GLY A 102 -5.80 -35.99 -1.59
N LEU A 103 -6.01 -34.68 -1.58
CA LEU A 103 -6.75 -33.98 -2.63
C LEU A 103 -6.01 -34.00 -3.97
N LEU A 104 -4.68 -33.80 -3.95
CA LEU A 104 -3.85 -33.85 -5.16
C LEU A 104 -3.87 -35.25 -5.80
N LYS A 105 -3.75 -36.32 -4.99
CA LYS A 105 -3.84 -37.71 -5.43
C LYS A 105 -5.17 -38.02 -6.15
N HIS A 106 -6.24 -37.28 -5.78
CA HIS A 106 -7.57 -37.50 -6.36
C HIS A 106 -7.92 -36.56 -7.52
N GLY A 107 -6.95 -35.75 -8.01
CA GLY A 107 -7.07 -34.98 -9.24
C GLY A 107 -7.15 -33.46 -9.08
N ALA A 108 -6.93 -32.93 -7.89
CA ALA A 108 -6.64 -31.52 -7.74
C ALA A 108 -5.21 -31.21 -8.16
N ARG A 109 -4.95 -29.99 -8.62
CA ARG A 109 -3.60 -29.43 -8.82
C ARG A 109 -3.26 -28.50 -7.67
N LEU A 110 -1.96 -28.39 -7.32
CA LEU A 110 -1.51 -27.38 -6.39
C LEU A 110 -1.77 -25.97 -6.97
N ALA A 111 -2.35 -25.08 -6.17
CA ALA A 111 -2.59 -23.71 -6.57
C ALA A 111 -1.28 -22.91 -6.65
N GLU A 112 -1.17 -22.04 -7.65
CA GLU A 112 -0.13 -21.03 -7.75
C GLU A 112 -0.35 -19.89 -6.72
N PRO A 113 0.68 -19.06 -6.42
CA PRO A 113 0.50 -17.87 -5.60
C PRO A 113 -0.60 -16.97 -6.16
N GLY A 114 -1.55 -16.55 -5.31
CA GLY A 114 -2.65 -15.65 -5.69
C GLY A 114 -3.70 -16.25 -6.62
N GLU A 115 -3.67 -17.55 -6.94
CA GLU A 115 -4.53 -18.12 -7.97
C GLU A 115 -6.02 -18.07 -7.63
N PHE A 116 -6.40 -18.21 -6.38
CA PHE A 116 -7.82 -18.08 -5.99
C PHE A 116 -8.32 -16.65 -6.23
N THR A 117 -7.53 -15.64 -5.90
CA THR A 117 -7.88 -14.23 -6.13
C THR A 117 -7.86 -13.91 -7.63
N LYS A 118 -6.92 -14.47 -8.40
CA LYS A 118 -6.88 -14.37 -9.86
C LYS A 118 -8.14 -14.96 -10.49
N ARG A 119 -8.62 -16.13 -10.03
CA ARG A 119 -9.88 -16.73 -10.49
C ARG A 119 -11.10 -15.87 -10.14
N ALA A 120 -11.13 -15.27 -8.93
CA ALA A 120 -12.16 -14.33 -8.55
C ALA A 120 -12.22 -13.13 -9.50
N PHE A 121 -11.08 -12.56 -9.88
CA PHE A 121 -10.97 -11.49 -10.87
C PHE A 121 -11.43 -11.96 -12.25
N LEU A 122 -10.94 -13.07 -12.77
CA LEU A 122 -11.32 -13.61 -14.09
C LEU A 122 -12.80 -13.97 -14.20
N ASN A 123 -13.44 -14.31 -13.08
CA ASN A 123 -14.86 -14.60 -12.98
C ASN A 123 -15.70 -13.34 -12.62
N ASN A 124 -15.14 -12.13 -12.73
CA ASN A 124 -15.81 -10.85 -12.45
C ASN A 124 -16.45 -10.78 -11.05
N LYS A 125 -15.87 -11.44 -10.05
CA LYS A 125 -16.29 -11.32 -8.64
C LYS A 125 -15.75 -10.07 -7.99
N ILE A 126 -14.54 -9.68 -8.40
CA ILE A 126 -13.81 -8.50 -7.96
C ILE A 126 -13.05 -7.93 -9.17
N ASP A 127 -12.79 -6.63 -9.16
CA ASP A 127 -11.88 -5.99 -10.10
C ASP A 127 -10.42 -6.07 -9.63
N LEU A 128 -9.48 -5.54 -10.43
CA LEU A 128 -8.06 -5.64 -10.12
C LEU A 128 -7.67 -4.84 -8.87
N SER A 129 -8.28 -3.68 -8.64
CA SER A 129 -8.01 -2.87 -7.45
C SER A 129 -8.51 -3.54 -6.18
N GLN A 130 -9.68 -4.16 -6.23
CA GLN A 130 -10.20 -5.00 -5.15
C GLN A 130 -9.32 -6.23 -4.91
N ALA A 131 -8.83 -6.88 -5.97
CA ALA A 131 -7.90 -7.99 -5.86
C ALA A 131 -6.61 -7.59 -5.15
N GLU A 132 -5.97 -6.49 -5.56
CA GLU A 132 -4.77 -5.96 -4.87
C GLU A 132 -5.04 -5.57 -3.42
N SER A 133 -6.25 -5.08 -3.11
CA SER A 133 -6.63 -4.70 -1.75
C SER A 133 -6.72 -5.90 -0.78
N VAL A 134 -7.03 -7.11 -1.27
CA VAL A 134 -6.94 -8.34 -0.47
C VAL A 134 -5.52 -8.52 0.10
N LEU A 135 -4.49 -8.28 -0.74
CA LEU A 135 -3.11 -8.30 -0.28
C LEU A 135 -2.82 -7.15 0.69
N GLY A 136 -3.38 -5.96 0.44
CA GLY A 136 -3.29 -4.81 1.32
C GLY A 136 -3.81 -5.10 2.73
N ILE A 137 -4.98 -5.77 2.85
CA ILE A 137 -5.55 -6.19 4.14
C ILE A 137 -4.60 -7.16 4.88
N ILE A 138 -4.05 -8.15 4.17
CA ILE A 138 -3.17 -9.16 4.77
C ILE A 138 -1.85 -8.55 5.28
N LYS A 139 -1.31 -7.58 4.53
CA LYS A 139 -0.04 -6.91 4.83
C LYS A 139 -0.19 -5.64 5.65
N ALA A 140 -1.40 -5.24 6.03
CA ALA A 140 -1.63 -4.02 6.80
C ALA A 140 -0.84 -4.04 8.12
N ARG A 141 -0.08 -2.98 8.37
CA ARG A 141 0.76 -2.81 9.56
C ARG A 141 0.21 -1.77 10.54
N SER A 142 -0.87 -1.08 10.15
CA SER A 142 -1.59 -0.14 10.99
C SER A 142 -3.10 -0.25 10.77
N GLU A 143 -3.88 0.27 11.74
CA GLU A 143 -5.35 0.28 11.66
C GLU A 143 -5.82 1.11 10.46
N GLU A 144 -5.18 2.25 10.20
CA GLU A 144 -5.55 3.12 9.08
C GLU A 144 -5.22 2.46 7.72
N ALA A 145 -4.10 1.73 7.61
CA ALA A 145 -3.80 0.93 6.41
C ALA A 145 -4.85 -0.16 6.18
N LEU A 146 -5.31 -0.83 7.25
CA LEU A 146 -6.35 -1.85 7.16
C LEU A 146 -7.69 -1.24 6.71
N LYS A 147 -8.11 -0.13 7.30
CA LYS A 147 -9.35 0.59 6.92
C LYS A 147 -9.29 1.04 5.46
N SER A 148 -8.17 1.61 5.04
CA SER A 148 -7.92 2.04 3.66
C SER A 148 -8.06 0.88 2.67
N ALA A 149 -7.47 -0.27 2.96
CA ALA A 149 -7.59 -1.47 2.13
C ALA A 149 -9.03 -2.02 2.11
N ALA A 150 -9.73 -2.03 3.24
CA ALA A 150 -11.12 -2.48 3.34
C ALA A 150 -12.07 -1.61 2.50
N ARG A 151 -11.87 -0.30 2.45
CA ARG A 151 -12.65 0.63 1.60
C ARG A 151 -12.48 0.31 0.11
N VAL A 152 -11.23 0.04 -0.34
CA VAL A 152 -11.00 -0.37 -1.72
C VAL A 152 -11.64 -1.73 -2.01
N LEU A 153 -11.52 -2.70 -1.09
CA LEU A 153 -12.17 -3.99 -1.25
C LEU A 153 -13.70 -3.89 -1.34
N SER A 154 -14.31 -2.92 -0.65
CA SER A 154 -15.76 -2.66 -0.74
C SER A 154 -16.21 -2.01 -2.06
N GLY A 155 -15.27 -1.64 -2.95
CA GLY A 155 -15.53 -1.06 -4.26
C GLY A 155 -15.55 0.47 -4.31
N GLU A 156 -15.16 1.17 -3.23
CA GLU A 156 -15.22 2.65 -3.22
C GLU A 156 -14.33 3.27 -4.30
N LEU A 157 -13.10 2.75 -4.49
CA LEU A 157 -12.21 3.21 -5.57
C LEU A 157 -12.82 2.95 -6.95
N SER A 158 -13.33 1.74 -7.15
CA SER A 158 -13.92 1.32 -8.42
C SER A 158 -15.11 2.19 -8.82
N ASN A 159 -15.98 2.51 -7.87
CA ASN A 159 -17.14 3.37 -8.12
C ASN A 159 -16.71 4.78 -8.55
N LYS A 160 -15.75 5.40 -7.82
CA LYS A 160 -15.23 6.73 -8.17
C LYS A 160 -14.58 6.74 -9.57
N ILE A 161 -13.84 5.68 -9.92
CA ILE A 161 -13.22 5.55 -11.26
C ILE A 161 -14.28 5.38 -12.33
N LEU A 162 -15.30 4.55 -12.11
CA LEU A 162 -16.38 4.34 -13.05
C LEU A 162 -17.20 5.61 -13.29
N GLU A 163 -17.45 6.42 -12.26
CA GLU A 163 -18.12 7.72 -12.39
C GLU A 163 -17.32 8.67 -13.32
N ILE A 164 -16.01 8.80 -13.10
CA ILE A 164 -15.15 9.64 -13.94
C ILE A 164 -15.09 9.09 -15.37
N ARG A 165 -14.95 7.77 -15.53
CA ARG A 165 -14.94 7.11 -16.85
C ARG A 165 -16.24 7.37 -17.62
N ASP A 166 -17.38 7.25 -16.97
CA ASP A 166 -18.68 7.43 -17.60
C ASP A 166 -18.90 8.91 -18.01
N GLU A 167 -18.40 9.88 -17.22
CA GLU A 167 -18.38 11.29 -17.63
C GLU A 167 -17.48 11.49 -18.88
N ILE A 168 -16.29 10.85 -18.96
CA ILE A 168 -15.42 10.88 -20.15
C ILE A 168 -16.13 10.27 -21.37
N LEU A 169 -16.78 9.13 -21.21
CA LEU A 169 -17.53 8.48 -22.31
C LEU A 169 -18.67 9.36 -22.83
N ASN A 170 -19.37 10.08 -21.96
CA ASN A 170 -20.43 11.00 -22.37
C ASN A 170 -19.88 12.15 -23.21
N ILE A 171 -18.74 12.74 -22.83
CA ILE A 171 -18.07 13.78 -23.61
C ILE A 171 -17.61 13.23 -24.95
N GLN A 172 -16.93 12.08 -24.95
CA GLN A 172 -16.44 11.42 -26.16
C GLN A 172 -17.59 11.12 -27.14
N GLY A 173 -18.70 10.56 -26.65
CA GLY A 173 -19.85 10.28 -27.47
C GLY A 173 -20.46 11.54 -28.11
N SER A 174 -20.50 12.65 -27.40
CA SER A 174 -20.99 13.92 -27.94
C SER A 174 -20.08 14.49 -29.06
N ILE A 175 -18.76 14.33 -28.91
CA ILE A 175 -17.78 14.73 -29.94
C ILE A 175 -17.89 13.80 -31.16
N GLU A 176 -17.95 12.48 -30.96
CA GLU A 176 -18.04 11.51 -32.07
C GLU A 176 -19.32 11.71 -32.91
N ILE A 177 -20.45 11.97 -32.23
CA ILE A 177 -21.70 12.32 -32.94
C ILE A 177 -21.52 13.59 -33.76
N GLY A 178 -20.83 14.64 -33.21
CA GLY A 178 -20.55 15.88 -33.94
C GLY A 178 -19.68 15.66 -35.20
N LEU A 179 -18.74 14.72 -35.16
CA LEU A 179 -17.89 14.38 -36.31
C LEU A 179 -18.65 13.64 -37.44
N ASP A 180 -19.73 12.95 -37.14
CA ASP A 180 -20.53 12.23 -38.14
C ASP A 180 -21.59 13.08 -38.83
N PHE A 181 -21.82 14.33 -38.40
CA PHE A 181 -22.75 15.25 -39.03
C PHE A 181 -22.10 16.03 -40.18
N PRO A 182 -22.86 16.39 -41.24
CA PRO A 182 -22.33 17.16 -42.39
C PRO A 182 -21.81 18.53 -41.95
N GLU A 183 -20.76 19.03 -42.66
CA GLU A 183 -20.20 20.36 -42.44
C GLU A 183 -21.32 21.45 -42.55
N GLY A 184 -21.53 22.19 -41.45
CA GLY A 184 -22.47 23.32 -41.38
C GLY A 184 -23.54 23.23 -40.30
N GLU A 185 -23.63 22.12 -39.53
CA GLU A 185 -24.45 22.06 -38.33
C GLU A 185 -23.61 22.46 -37.09
N GLU A 186 -24.25 23.11 -36.10
CA GLU A 186 -23.55 23.53 -34.87
C GLU A 186 -23.05 22.29 -34.12
N PRO A 187 -21.82 22.31 -33.55
CA PRO A 187 -21.30 21.21 -32.77
C PRO A 187 -22.21 20.97 -31.56
N LEU A 188 -22.44 19.69 -31.23
CA LEU A 188 -23.29 19.28 -30.10
C LEU A 188 -22.77 19.80 -28.74
N ILE A 189 -21.45 20.05 -28.63
CA ILE A 189 -20.82 20.67 -27.47
C ILE A 189 -19.99 21.85 -27.96
N ASN A 190 -20.22 23.05 -27.40
CA ASN A 190 -19.36 24.20 -27.67
C ASN A 190 -18.08 24.13 -26.78
N ASN A 191 -17.02 24.84 -27.21
CA ASN A 191 -15.73 24.83 -26.51
C ASN A 191 -15.82 25.28 -25.04
N LEU A 192 -16.72 26.18 -24.67
CA LEU A 192 -16.89 26.66 -23.30
C LEU A 192 -17.48 25.55 -22.41
N GLU A 193 -18.50 24.90 -22.94
CA GLU A 193 -19.17 23.77 -22.22
C GLU A 193 -18.23 22.58 -22.06
N LEU A 194 -17.44 22.26 -23.11
CA LEU A 194 -16.41 21.24 -23.05
C LEU A 194 -15.34 21.56 -21.99
N LEU A 195 -14.85 22.81 -21.95
CA LEU A 195 -13.89 23.25 -20.93
C LEU A 195 -14.44 23.16 -19.52
N GLU A 196 -15.71 23.51 -19.30
CA GLU A 196 -16.35 23.35 -17.98
C GLU A 196 -16.42 21.90 -17.56
N GLN A 197 -16.81 20.99 -18.46
CA GLN A 197 -16.88 19.54 -18.17
C GLN A 197 -15.48 18.97 -17.89
N VAL A 198 -14.48 19.30 -18.70
CA VAL A 198 -13.10 18.84 -18.51
C VAL A 198 -12.50 19.39 -17.20
N ASN A 199 -12.73 20.66 -16.86
CA ASN A 199 -12.26 21.23 -15.60
C ASN A 199 -12.90 20.51 -14.38
N LYS A 200 -14.19 20.15 -14.45
CA LYS A 200 -14.86 19.37 -13.42
C LYS A 200 -14.25 17.98 -13.28
N LEU A 201 -13.95 17.29 -14.40
CA LEU A 201 -13.27 16.00 -14.40
C LEU A 201 -11.89 16.08 -13.76
N ILE A 202 -11.08 17.09 -14.12
CA ILE A 202 -9.76 17.31 -13.53
C ILE A 202 -9.87 17.52 -12.01
N LEU A 203 -10.85 18.29 -11.54
CA LEU A 203 -11.05 18.51 -10.11
C LEU A 203 -11.41 17.21 -9.38
N ASN A 204 -12.34 16.42 -9.92
CA ASN A 204 -12.75 15.14 -9.34
C ASN A 204 -11.59 14.14 -9.32
N LEU A 205 -10.81 14.07 -10.39
CA LEU A 205 -9.64 13.19 -10.51
C LEU A 205 -8.53 13.61 -9.55
N ASN A 206 -8.28 14.91 -9.37
CA ASN A 206 -7.29 15.44 -8.43
C ASN A 206 -7.63 15.08 -6.98
N ASN A 207 -8.91 15.17 -6.61
CA ASN A 207 -9.37 14.73 -5.29
C ASN A 207 -9.14 13.21 -5.10
N LEU A 208 -9.44 12.41 -6.12
CA LEU A 208 -9.19 10.97 -6.10
C LEU A 208 -7.68 10.66 -6.00
N ILE A 209 -6.84 11.35 -6.74
CA ILE A 209 -5.38 11.19 -6.69
C ILE A 209 -4.84 11.57 -5.31
N ALA A 210 -5.35 12.59 -4.65
CA ALA A 210 -4.97 12.96 -3.29
C ALA A 210 -5.31 11.85 -2.29
N ASP A 211 -6.54 11.29 -2.35
CA ASP A 211 -6.96 10.13 -1.55
C ASP A 211 -6.05 8.91 -1.81
N CYS A 212 -5.72 8.65 -3.08
CA CYS A 212 -4.85 7.54 -3.48
C CYS A 212 -3.40 7.73 -3.03
N LYS A 213 -2.85 8.95 -3.07
CA LYS A 213 -1.51 9.26 -2.52
C LYS A 213 -1.44 8.93 -1.03
N THR A 214 -2.44 9.35 -0.27
CA THR A 214 -2.56 9.03 1.16
C THR A 214 -2.65 7.51 1.38
N GLY A 215 -3.44 6.81 0.58
CA GLY A 215 -3.59 5.35 0.66
C GLY A 215 -2.32 4.58 0.31
N CYS A 216 -1.58 5.02 -0.71
CA CYS A 216 -0.27 4.47 -1.09
C CYS A 216 0.72 4.59 0.07
N LEU A 217 0.77 5.76 0.70
CA LEU A 217 1.58 6.02 1.88
C LEU A 217 1.22 5.10 3.07
N LEU A 218 -0.08 4.94 3.36
CA LEU A 218 -0.55 4.03 4.41
C LEU A 218 -0.14 2.57 4.13
N ARG A 219 -0.13 2.16 2.85
CA ARG A 219 0.25 0.82 2.40
C ARG A 219 1.75 0.56 2.53
N GLU A 220 2.58 1.48 2.03
CA GLU A 220 4.03 1.30 1.93
C GLU A 220 4.76 1.75 3.21
N GLY A 221 4.12 2.63 3.96
CA GLY A 221 4.71 3.31 5.10
C GLY A 221 5.61 4.46 4.67
N ALA A 222 5.81 5.42 5.57
CA ALA A 222 6.66 6.57 5.33
C ALA A 222 8.10 6.32 5.76
N GLY A 223 9.07 6.72 4.94
CA GLY A 223 10.49 6.71 5.27
C GLY A 223 10.91 8.01 5.98
N VAL A 224 11.44 7.91 7.18
CA VAL A 224 12.00 9.04 7.93
C VAL A 224 13.49 8.82 8.18
N VAL A 225 14.32 9.63 7.57
CA VAL A 225 15.78 9.57 7.76
C VAL A 225 16.20 10.50 8.89
N ILE A 226 17.02 9.97 9.81
CA ILE A 226 17.64 10.72 10.89
C ILE A 226 19.12 10.94 10.54
N ALA A 227 19.50 12.18 10.23
CA ALA A 227 20.85 12.58 9.87
C ALA A 227 21.42 13.61 10.84
N GLY A 228 22.74 13.79 10.87
CA GLY A 228 23.44 14.72 11.73
C GLY A 228 24.84 14.22 12.12
N ARG A 229 25.65 15.08 12.75
CA ARG A 229 27.02 14.74 13.19
C ARG A 229 27.03 13.61 14.23
N PRO A 230 28.20 12.97 14.47
CA PRO A 230 28.36 12.05 15.61
C PRO A 230 28.02 12.74 16.94
N ASN A 231 27.46 11.97 17.88
CA ASN A 231 27.15 12.39 19.26
C ASN A 231 26.08 13.48 19.44
N VAL A 232 25.31 13.87 18.38
CA VAL A 232 24.16 14.78 18.51
C VAL A 232 22.92 14.07 19.09
N GLY A 233 22.97 12.75 19.25
CA GLY A 233 21.90 11.96 19.88
C GLY A 233 20.94 11.28 18.89
N LYS A 234 21.39 10.92 17.68
CA LYS A 234 20.57 10.20 16.68
C LYS A 234 20.00 8.91 17.24
N SER A 235 20.85 8.02 17.74
CA SER A 235 20.40 6.74 18.35
C SER A 235 19.57 6.95 19.62
N SER A 236 19.80 8.04 20.37
CA SER A 236 18.95 8.39 21.51
C SER A 236 17.54 8.81 21.06
N LEU A 237 17.45 9.60 19.97
CA LEU A 237 16.16 9.98 19.39
C LEU A 237 15.45 8.75 18.83
N LEU A 238 16.15 7.89 18.09
CA LEU A 238 15.60 6.64 17.57
C LEU A 238 15.01 5.81 18.71
N ASN A 239 15.78 5.55 19.76
CA ASN A 239 15.31 4.81 20.94
C ASN A 239 14.13 5.49 21.65
N ALA A 240 14.13 6.80 21.77
CA ALA A 240 13.06 7.56 22.39
C ALA A 240 11.76 7.54 21.58
N LEU A 241 11.85 7.49 20.26
CA LEU A 241 10.70 7.29 19.37
C LEU A 241 10.15 5.86 19.47
N LEU A 242 11.02 4.86 19.56
CA LEU A 242 10.66 3.42 19.66
C LEU A 242 10.07 3.05 21.03
N ASN A 243 10.52 3.68 22.14
CA ASN A 243 10.22 3.26 23.51
C ASN A 243 8.74 3.40 23.94
N LYS A 244 7.84 3.98 23.12
CA LYS A 244 6.42 4.15 23.51
C LYS A 244 5.44 3.22 22.77
N LYS A 245 5.75 2.66 21.61
CA LYS A 245 4.93 1.62 20.92
C LYS A 245 5.77 0.96 19.83
N ARG A 246 6.49 -0.11 20.14
CA ARG A 246 7.03 -0.99 19.08
C ARG A 246 5.85 -1.50 18.23
N ALA A 247 5.92 -1.31 16.92
CA ALA A 247 5.07 -2.08 16.01
C ALA A 247 5.36 -3.57 16.27
N ILE A 248 4.31 -4.39 16.26
CA ILE A 248 4.50 -5.86 16.32
C ILE A 248 5.19 -6.22 14.99
N VAL A 249 6.51 -6.33 15.04
CA VAL A 249 7.30 -6.83 13.91
C VAL A 249 7.08 -8.33 13.87
N THR A 250 6.28 -8.80 12.92
CA THR A 250 6.26 -10.22 12.58
C THR A 250 7.53 -10.48 11.77
N ASP A 251 8.41 -11.33 12.29
CA ASP A 251 9.57 -11.83 11.57
C ASP A 251 9.13 -12.55 10.29
N ILE A 252 9.23 -11.84 9.17
CA ILE A 252 9.10 -12.48 7.85
C ILE A 252 10.50 -12.93 7.46
N PRO A 253 10.79 -14.24 7.37
CA PRO A 253 12.10 -14.73 6.97
C PRO A 253 12.39 -14.29 5.52
N GLY A 254 13.47 -13.54 5.30
CA GLY A 254 13.94 -13.19 3.97
C GLY A 254 14.45 -11.78 3.74
N THR A 255 14.38 -10.86 4.74
CA THR A 255 14.74 -9.43 4.57
C THR A 255 16.06 -9.05 5.26
N THR A 256 16.97 -9.98 5.53
CA THR A 256 18.18 -9.78 6.35
C THR A 256 19.39 -9.20 5.61
N ARG A 257 19.23 -8.48 4.51
CA ARG A 257 20.36 -7.82 3.79
C ARG A 257 20.21 -6.32 3.62
N ASP A 258 19.11 -5.73 4.06
CA ASP A 258 18.86 -4.29 3.90
C ASP A 258 19.09 -3.55 5.21
N ILE A 259 19.48 -2.29 5.10
CA ILE A 259 19.69 -1.26 6.11
C ILE A 259 18.84 -1.52 7.37
N ILE A 260 19.39 -1.41 8.57
CA ILE A 260 18.67 -1.55 9.84
C ILE A 260 17.54 -0.51 9.86
N GLU A 261 16.36 -0.93 9.45
CA GLU A 261 15.13 -0.14 9.51
C GLU A 261 14.37 -0.52 10.78
N GLU A 262 14.28 0.42 11.70
CA GLU A 262 13.36 0.30 12.84
C GLU A 262 12.02 0.92 12.46
N ALA A 263 10.92 0.33 12.89
CA ALA A 263 9.60 0.79 12.51
C ALA A 263 8.72 1.12 13.71
N ILE A 264 7.94 2.20 13.59
CA ILE A 264 6.97 2.63 14.59
C ILE A 264 5.64 2.98 13.93
N ILE A 265 4.58 3.05 14.74
CA ILE A 265 3.29 3.62 14.30
C ILE A 265 3.13 5.00 14.96
N ILE A 266 3.01 6.03 14.14
CA ILE A 266 2.74 7.41 14.57
C ILE A 266 1.36 7.80 14.01
N GLU A 267 0.40 8.11 14.89
CA GLU A 267 -0.96 8.53 14.49
C GLU A 267 -1.61 7.62 13.42
N GLY A 268 -1.40 6.30 13.53
CA GLY A 268 -1.94 5.33 12.59
C GLY A 268 -1.11 5.11 11.31
N VAL A 269 -0.06 5.88 11.09
CA VAL A 269 0.87 5.71 9.96
C VAL A 269 2.04 4.83 10.37
N TYR A 270 2.34 3.82 9.55
CA TYR A 270 3.55 3.02 9.69
C TYR A 270 4.75 3.82 9.18
N VAL A 271 5.71 4.12 10.08
CA VAL A 271 6.90 4.93 9.79
C VAL A 271 8.14 4.08 9.93
N ARG A 272 8.95 4.03 8.88
CA ARG A 272 10.26 3.39 8.82
C ARG A 272 11.32 4.42 9.19
N LEU A 273 12.00 4.19 10.30
CA LEU A 273 13.10 5.06 10.77
C LEU A 273 14.43 4.53 10.23
N ILE A 274 15.13 5.34 9.45
CA ILE A 274 16.39 5.00 8.80
C ILE A 274 17.50 5.78 9.52
N ASP A 275 18.35 5.08 10.30
CA ASP A 275 19.48 5.71 10.97
C ASP A 275 20.72 5.69 10.08
N THR A 276 21.17 6.89 9.67
CA THR A 276 22.41 7.02 8.87
C THR A 276 23.69 6.73 9.66
N ALA A 277 23.66 6.62 10.99
CA ALA A 277 24.82 6.27 11.80
C ALA A 277 25.19 4.78 11.66
N GLY A 278 24.21 3.89 11.53
CA GLY A 278 24.42 2.45 11.29
C GLY A 278 25.04 2.14 9.94
N LEU A 279 25.00 3.06 8.98
CA LEU A 279 25.64 2.93 7.67
C LEU A 279 27.18 3.14 7.71
N ARG A 280 27.74 3.56 8.84
CA ARG A 280 29.17 3.87 8.99
C ARG A 280 29.98 2.85 9.79
N GLU A 281 29.38 1.84 10.40
CA GLU A 281 30.06 0.89 11.29
C GLU A 281 30.55 -0.40 10.61
N THR A 282 31.01 -0.33 9.37
CA THR A 282 31.86 -1.39 8.82
C THR A 282 33.25 -0.83 8.59
N ASP A 283 34.15 -1.15 9.50
CA ASP A 283 35.58 -0.89 9.36
C ASP A 283 36.08 -1.47 8.01
N ASN A 284 36.76 -0.60 7.25
CA ASN A 284 37.49 -0.86 5.99
C ASN A 284 36.70 -0.84 4.66
N ILE A 285 37.12 0.14 3.83
CA ILE A 285 37.05 0.22 2.37
C ILE A 285 35.82 0.97 1.76
N ILE A 286 34.88 1.56 2.50
CA ILE A 286 33.72 2.17 1.85
C ILE A 286 33.36 3.57 2.41
N GLU A 287 34.29 4.49 2.53
CA GLU A 287 33.92 5.89 2.83
C GLU A 287 33.09 6.54 1.71
N ALA A 288 33.36 6.20 0.44
CA ALA A 288 32.65 6.72 -0.71
C ALA A 288 31.25 6.07 -0.87
N ASP A 289 31.12 4.77 -0.64
CA ASP A 289 29.85 4.05 -0.75
C ASP A 289 28.89 4.37 0.41
N GLY A 290 29.41 4.56 1.62
CA GLY A 290 28.60 4.98 2.78
C GLY A 290 28.02 6.40 2.61
N ILE A 291 28.74 7.31 1.96
CA ILE A 291 28.22 8.65 1.63
C ILE A 291 27.17 8.58 0.54
N ASN A 292 27.33 7.72 -0.46
CA ASN A 292 26.36 7.53 -1.54
C ASN A 292 25.08 6.88 -1.02
N LEU A 293 25.18 5.85 -0.18
CA LEU A 293 24.03 5.19 0.45
C LEU A 293 23.24 6.15 1.37
N ALA A 294 23.96 6.99 2.14
CA ALA A 294 23.30 8.02 2.95
C ALA A 294 22.61 9.09 2.09
N ARG A 295 23.18 9.42 0.93
CA ARG A 295 22.59 10.37 -0.03
C ARG A 295 21.36 9.78 -0.72
N GLU A 296 21.41 8.51 -1.11
CA GLU A 296 20.24 7.80 -1.65
C GLU A 296 19.12 7.69 -0.62
N ALA A 297 19.44 7.34 0.62
CA ALA A 297 18.46 7.30 1.71
C ALA A 297 17.81 8.66 1.95
N LEU A 298 18.58 9.76 1.93
CA LEU A 298 18.07 11.13 2.05
C LEU A 298 17.18 11.51 0.86
N ASN A 299 17.54 11.14 -0.37
CA ASN A 299 16.75 11.46 -1.55
C ASN A 299 15.41 10.70 -1.58
N ASN A 300 15.40 9.45 -1.10
CA ASN A 300 14.23 8.57 -1.14
C ASN A 300 13.34 8.69 0.11
N ALA A 301 13.73 9.42 1.14
CA ALA A 301 12.95 9.57 2.36
C ALA A 301 11.82 10.59 2.19
N ASP A 302 10.66 10.29 2.78
CA ASP A 302 9.50 11.20 2.81
C ASP A 302 9.73 12.38 3.75
N VAL A 303 10.44 12.17 4.87
CA VAL A 303 10.84 13.22 5.83
C VAL A 303 12.31 13.08 6.19
N LYS A 304 13.01 14.19 6.27
CA LYS A 304 14.43 14.27 6.59
C LYS A 304 14.62 15.07 7.87
N LEU A 305 15.15 14.42 8.90
CA LEU A 305 15.45 15.06 10.19
C LEU A 305 16.96 15.32 10.28
N TRP A 306 17.36 16.58 10.33
CA TRP A 306 18.73 16.98 10.59
C TRP A 306 18.91 17.31 12.06
N LEU A 307 19.65 16.48 12.80
CA LEU A 307 19.90 16.67 14.23
C LEU A 307 21.10 17.53 14.51
N MET A 308 20.92 18.49 15.42
CA MET A 308 21.96 19.34 16.00
C MET A 308 21.92 19.23 17.53
N ASP A 309 23.04 19.56 18.17
CA ASP A 309 23.19 19.54 19.64
C ASP A 309 22.89 20.94 20.22
N ALA A 310 21.78 21.05 20.95
CA ALA A 310 21.37 22.32 21.58
C ALA A 310 22.13 22.66 22.86
N SER A 311 22.96 21.73 23.40
CA SER A 311 23.73 21.98 24.63
C SER A 311 24.98 22.88 24.44
N ARG A 312 25.33 23.20 23.21
CA ARG A 312 26.46 24.06 22.85
C ARG A 312 26.14 24.92 21.62
N GLU A 313 26.90 26.00 21.46
CA GLU A 313 26.80 26.79 20.23
C GLU A 313 27.30 25.97 19.02
N PRO A 314 26.62 26.11 17.84
CA PRO A 314 27.06 25.47 16.60
C PRO A 314 28.49 25.92 16.22
N ASP A 315 29.39 24.97 15.97
CA ASP A 315 30.72 25.25 15.46
C ASP A 315 30.73 25.41 13.92
N ALA A 316 31.83 25.84 13.35
CA ALA A 316 32.01 26.06 11.91
C ALA A 316 31.71 24.75 11.09
N GLN A 317 31.96 23.58 11.67
CA GLN A 317 31.67 22.31 11.01
C GLN A 317 30.17 21.99 11.06
N ASP A 318 29.45 22.32 12.15
CA ASP A 318 28.01 22.17 12.22
C ASP A 318 27.33 22.98 11.12
N ILE A 319 27.77 24.22 10.93
CA ILE A 319 27.27 25.13 9.91
C ILE A 319 27.57 24.58 8.49
N LEU A 320 28.80 24.12 8.26
CA LEU A 320 29.21 23.57 6.96
C LEU A 320 28.37 22.31 6.58
N TYR A 321 28.15 21.39 7.53
CA TYR A 321 27.35 20.19 7.27
C TYR A 321 25.88 20.51 7.11
N LEU A 322 25.33 21.48 7.86
CA LEU A 322 23.96 21.96 7.66
C LEU A 322 23.80 22.58 6.28
N GLN A 323 24.74 23.43 5.83
CA GLN A 323 24.70 23.99 4.47
C GLN A 323 24.69 22.89 3.40
N LYS A 324 25.58 21.90 3.51
CA LYS A 324 25.58 20.74 2.58
C LYS A 324 24.29 19.96 2.59
N PHE A 325 23.63 19.84 3.73
CA PHE A 325 22.31 19.21 3.82
C PHE A 325 21.23 20.06 3.12
N LEU A 326 21.26 21.37 3.31
CA LEU A 326 20.33 22.31 2.67
C LEU A 326 20.55 22.44 1.16
N ASP A 327 21.82 22.35 0.70
CA ASP A 327 22.18 22.38 -0.72
C ASP A 327 21.61 21.19 -1.51
N LEU A 328 21.22 20.10 -0.84
CA LEU A 328 20.51 18.98 -1.46
C LEU A 328 19.06 19.33 -1.86
N ASN A 329 18.58 20.55 -1.50
CA ASN A 329 17.26 21.07 -1.79
C ASN A 329 16.14 20.07 -1.48
N LEU A 330 16.24 19.45 -0.29
CA LEU A 330 15.35 18.36 0.12
C LEU A 330 14.03 18.92 0.66
N ASP A 331 12.96 18.65 -0.03
CA ASP A 331 11.60 18.89 0.48
C ASP A 331 11.37 18.10 1.78
N ASN A 332 10.45 18.60 2.64
CA ASN A 332 10.09 17.97 3.91
C ASN A 332 11.26 17.76 4.88
N SER A 333 12.19 18.72 4.92
CA SER A 333 13.29 18.74 5.88
C SER A 333 12.91 19.46 7.16
N VAL A 334 13.40 18.92 8.30
CA VAL A 334 13.22 19.50 9.64
C VAL A 334 14.60 19.56 10.32
N ILE A 335 14.93 20.72 10.89
CA ILE A 335 16.09 20.87 11.76
C ILE A 335 15.64 20.60 13.19
N VAL A 336 16.27 19.64 13.84
CA VAL A 336 15.93 19.18 15.18
C VAL A 336 17.08 19.50 16.13
N PHE A 337 16.89 20.43 17.04
CA PHE A 337 17.82 20.72 18.13
C PHE A 337 17.54 19.77 19.29
N ASN A 338 18.43 18.81 19.49
CA ASN A 338 18.34 17.82 20.56
C ASN A 338 19.15 18.23 21.79
N LYS A 339 18.91 17.61 22.95
CA LYS A 339 19.52 17.89 24.26
C LYS A 339 19.14 19.24 24.84
N SER A 340 17.90 19.71 24.56
CA SER A 340 17.38 20.97 25.13
C SER A 340 17.35 20.98 26.68
N ASP A 341 17.40 19.81 27.33
CA ASP A 341 17.53 19.66 28.78
C ASP A 341 18.89 20.13 29.35
N LEU A 342 19.89 20.26 28.50
CA LEU A 342 21.25 20.72 28.86
C LEU A 342 21.53 22.17 28.38
N ALA A 343 20.58 22.78 27.64
CA ALA A 343 20.75 24.15 27.16
C ALA A 343 20.72 25.16 28.33
N SER A 344 21.81 25.87 28.54
CA SER A 344 21.99 26.78 29.68
C SER A 344 21.32 28.19 29.51
N HIS A 345 20.63 28.44 28.40
CA HIS A 345 20.03 29.75 28.09
C HIS A 345 18.56 29.61 27.72
N THR A 346 17.70 29.62 28.75
CA THR A 346 16.26 29.83 28.58
C THR A 346 15.95 31.31 28.71
N LEU A 347 15.74 32.01 27.59
CA LEU A 347 14.96 33.24 27.61
C LEU A 347 13.51 32.82 27.42
N ASP A 348 12.71 33.05 28.48
CA ASP A 348 11.26 32.83 28.48
C ASP A 348 10.63 33.98 27.66
N ASP A 349 10.20 33.70 26.43
CA ASP A 349 9.48 34.65 25.57
C ASP A 349 7.96 34.62 25.77
N GLY A 350 7.49 34.00 26.86
CA GLY A 350 6.06 33.92 27.20
C GLY A 350 5.24 32.98 26.32
N ALA A 351 5.88 32.32 25.30
CA ALA A 351 5.24 31.37 24.42
C ALA A 351 5.72 29.92 24.64
N GLY A 352 6.56 29.70 25.66
CA GLY A 352 6.98 28.36 26.10
C GLY A 352 8.02 27.66 25.21
N THR A 353 8.66 28.35 24.26
CA THR A 353 9.71 27.81 23.42
C THR A 353 11.08 28.38 23.79
N PRO A 354 12.04 27.58 24.32
CA PRO A 354 13.39 28.05 24.57
C PRO A 354 14.13 28.18 23.22
N VAL A 355 14.29 29.39 22.73
CA VAL A 355 15.09 29.70 21.54
C VAL A 355 16.34 30.44 21.97
N SER A 356 17.52 29.92 21.64
CA SER A 356 18.79 30.68 21.83
C SER A 356 18.84 31.83 20.82
N PRO A 357 19.17 33.10 21.24
CA PRO A 357 19.24 34.24 20.33
C PRO A 357 20.31 34.08 19.22
N SER A 358 21.31 33.23 19.41
CA SER A 358 22.36 32.95 18.41
C SER A 358 21.89 32.03 17.29
N ASP A 359 20.92 31.12 17.59
CA ASP A 359 20.44 30.10 16.62
C ASP A 359 19.55 30.72 15.54
N ASN A 360 18.78 31.73 15.90
CA ASN A 360 17.86 32.38 14.97
C ASN A 360 18.56 33.21 13.87
N ASN A 361 19.71 33.83 14.17
CA ASN A 361 20.39 34.68 13.19
C ASN A 361 21.10 33.89 12.08
N ILE A 362 21.68 32.74 12.40
CA ILE A 362 22.40 31.92 11.42
C ILE A 362 21.40 31.16 10.53
N ILE A 363 20.36 30.59 11.12
CA ILE A 363 19.38 29.76 10.41
C ILE A 363 18.40 30.62 9.64
N ASN A 364 17.95 31.75 10.18
CA ASN A 364 17.08 32.69 9.46
C ASN A 364 17.75 33.32 8.23
N ASN A 365 19.08 33.38 8.20
CA ASN A 365 19.86 33.83 7.04
C ASN A 365 20.01 32.74 5.97
N LEU A 366 19.80 31.44 6.32
CA LEU A 366 20.01 30.32 5.39
C LEU A 366 18.74 29.99 4.57
N ASN A 367 17.55 30.11 5.14
CA ASN A 367 16.29 29.94 4.35
C ASN A 367 15.06 30.29 5.20
N LYS A 368 14.14 31.12 4.69
CA LYS A 368 12.94 31.58 5.41
C LYS A 368 11.83 30.50 5.63
N ASN A 369 11.98 29.31 5.01
CA ASN A 369 10.96 28.27 5.03
C ASN A 369 11.39 26.99 5.81
N LEU A 370 12.48 27.05 6.59
CA LEU A 370 12.94 25.89 7.36
C LEU A 370 12.09 25.66 8.59
N ARG A 371 11.67 24.42 8.81
CA ARG A 371 10.98 24.00 10.03
C ARG A 371 12.00 23.60 11.07
N ILE A 372 11.86 24.19 12.26
CA ILE A 372 12.81 24.01 13.37
C ILE A 372 12.04 23.54 14.60
N ILE A 373 12.58 22.57 15.33
CA ILE A 373 12.00 22.09 16.58
C ILE A 373 13.10 21.78 17.60
N ASN A 374 12.85 22.18 18.87
CA ASN A 374 13.71 21.85 20.01
C ASN A 374 13.14 20.66 20.76
N ILE A 375 13.98 19.64 21.03
CA ILE A 375 13.58 18.41 21.73
C ILE A 375 14.63 18.00 22.77
N SER A 376 14.22 17.15 23.68
CA SER A 376 15.16 16.31 24.45
C SER A 376 14.78 14.84 24.28
N ALA A 377 15.60 14.10 23.56
CA ALA A 377 15.43 12.67 23.42
C ALA A 377 15.58 11.92 24.76
N LYS A 378 16.30 12.51 25.73
CA LYS A 378 16.52 11.93 27.07
C LYS A 378 15.32 12.09 27.98
N THR A 379 14.69 13.28 28.02
CA THR A 379 13.55 13.56 28.90
C THR A 379 12.20 13.32 28.26
N GLY A 380 12.16 13.22 26.93
CA GLY A 380 10.92 13.12 26.14
C GLY A 380 10.28 14.46 25.81
N TYR A 381 10.94 15.60 26.13
CA TYR A 381 10.44 16.93 25.83
C TYR A 381 10.22 17.12 24.34
N ASN A 382 9.06 17.65 23.95
CA ASN A 382 8.62 17.94 22.58
C ASN A 382 8.63 16.74 21.58
N LEU A 383 8.79 15.49 22.03
CA LEU A 383 8.72 14.33 21.12
C LEU A 383 7.31 14.15 20.53
N GLY A 384 6.26 14.55 21.25
CA GLY A 384 4.89 14.54 20.72
C GLY A 384 4.72 15.52 19.57
N GLU A 385 5.23 16.74 19.71
CA GLU A 385 5.21 17.77 18.67
C GLU A 385 6.03 17.37 17.45
N LEU A 386 7.21 16.77 17.64
CA LEU A 386 8.02 16.21 16.54
C LEU A 386 7.24 15.13 15.78
N LYS A 387 6.51 14.23 16.46
CA LYS A 387 5.67 13.22 15.82
C LYS A 387 4.57 13.85 14.98
N ASN A 388 3.85 14.83 15.54
CA ASN A 388 2.82 15.57 14.81
C ASN A 388 3.39 16.29 13.59
N LEU A 389 4.57 16.91 13.72
CA LEU A 389 5.26 17.57 12.62
C LEU A 389 5.63 16.58 11.50
N ILE A 390 6.14 15.40 11.85
CA ILE A 390 6.45 14.33 10.89
C ILE A 390 5.16 13.95 10.14
N ILE A 391 4.06 13.68 10.83
CA ILE A 391 2.80 13.29 10.18
C ILE A 391 2.26 14.40 9.27
N ASN A 392 2.28 15.66 9.71
CA ASN A 392 1.83 16.80 8.90
C ASN A 392 2.68 16.99 7.62
N LEU A 393 3.96 16.60 7.66
CA LEU A 393 4.83 16.62 6.48
C LEU A 393 4.53 15.49 5.51
N ILE A 394 4.15 14.33 6.05
CA ILE A 394 3.83 13.13 5.29
C ILE A 394 2.46 13.28 4.62
N VAL A 395 1.45 13.79 5.35
CA VAL A 395 0.06 13.92 4.90
C VAL A 395 -0.22 15.38 4.54
N LYS A 396 0.32 15.84 3.41
CA LYS A 396 0.29 17.27 3.03
C LYS A 396 -1.11 17.84 2.81
N ASP A 397 -2.03 17.09 2.19
CA ASP A 397 -3.30 17.62 1.66
C ASP A 397 -4.52 16.73 1.92
N GLY A 398 -4.41 15.68 2.74
CA GLY A 398 -5.47 14.70 2.91
C GLY A 398 -5.74 14.35 4.37
N SER A 399 -6.98 14.01 4.67
CA SER A 399 -7.32 13.30 5.89
C SER A 399 -6.78 11.86 5.79
N LEU A 400 -6.11 11.35 6.83
CA LEU A 400 -5.75 9.92 6.90
C LEU A 400 -6.96 9.02 6.66
N ASN A 401 -8.14 9.49 7.05
CA ASN A 401 -9.40 8.77 6.90
C ASN A 401 -9.89 8.67 5.44
N SER A 402 -9.44 9.53 4.53
CA SER A 402 -9.85 9.48 3.11
C SER A 402 -8.99 8.54 2.27
N GLY A 403 -7.84 8.08 2.78
CA GLY A 403 -6.88 7.28 2.03
C GLY A 403 -7.49 6.03 1.38
N LEU A 404 -7.25 5.83 0.08
CA LEU A 404 -7.62 4.66 -0.70
C LEU A 404 -6.38 3.85 -1.05
N ASN A 405 -6.28 2.62 -0.55
CA ASN A 405 -5.11 1.74 -0.73
C ASN A 405 -4.94 1.36 -2.19
N VAL A 406 -3.97 1.99 -2.84
CA VAL A 406 -3.59 1.70 -4.24
C VAL A 406 -2.11 1.35 -4.32
N SER A 407 -1.69 0.70 -5.40
CA SER A 407 -0.29 0.52 -5.74
C SER A 407 0.28 1.77 -6.42
N SER A 408 1.61 1.96 -6.34
CA SER A 408 2.31 3.04 -7.05
C SER A 408 1.98 3.02 -8.54
N LYS A 409 1.83 1.83 -9.14
CA LYS A 409 1.45 1.68 -10.56
C LYS A 409 0.04 2.18 -10.85
N GLN A 410 -0.94 1.87 -10.00
CA GLN A 410 -2.30 2.40 -10.14
C GLN A 410 -2.32 3.92 -10.01
N LEU A 411 -1.52 4.47 -9.10
CA LEU A 411 -1.37 5.92 -8.94
C LEU A 411 -0.75 6.57 -10.19
N GLU A 412 0.21 5.91 -10.85
CA GLU A 412 0.79 6.37 -12.13
C GLU A 412 -0.27 6.41 -13.26
N GLU A 413 -1.13 5.40 -13.35
CA GLU A 413 -2.23 5.39 -14.33
C GLU A 413 -3.24 6.53 -14.08
N LEU A 414 -3.59 6.81 -12.81
CA LEU A 414 -4.44 7.97 -12.49
C LEU A 414 -3.80 9.30 -12.87
N LYS A 415 -2.48 9.47 -12.66
CA LYS A 415 -1.73 10.65 -13.11
C LYS A 415 -1.65 10.75 -14.63
N ALA A 416 -1.52 9.63 -15.34
CA ALA A 416 -1.56 9.61 -16.79
C ALA A 416 -2.92 10.08 -17.33
N CYS A 417 -4.01 9.68 -16.67
CA CYS A 417 -5.35 10.22 -16.98
C CYS A 417 -5.43 11.74 -16.74
N GLU A 418 -4.88 12.24 -15.62
CA GLU A 418 -4.82 13.67 -15.29
C GLU A 418 -4.09 14.46 -16.38
N ASN A 419 -2.92 13.97 -16.81
CA ASN A 419 -2.13 14.59 -17.86
C ASN A 419 -2.90 14.66 -19.19
N ASN A 420 -3.54 13.57 -19.61
CA ASN A 420 -4.35 13.56 -20.83
C ASN A 420 -5.52 14.56 -20.75
N LEU A 421 -6.19 14.69 -19.59
CA LEU A 421 -7.25 15.69 -19.39
C LEU A 421 -6.70 17.12 -19.42
N ALA A 422 -5.49 17.36 -18.89
CA ALA A 422 -4.83 18.66 -18.98
C ALA A 422 -4.46 19.02 -20.43
N GLU A 423 -3.97 18.06 -21.23
CA GLU A 423 -3.69 18.24 -22.66
C GLU A 423 -4.98 18.54 -23.45
N ILE A 424 -6.12 17.94 -23.09
CA ILE A 424 -7.42 18.26 -23.68
C ILE A 424 -7.78 19.73 -23.45
N LYS A 425 -7.58 20.23 -22.22
CA LYS A 425 -7.84 21.62 -21.90
C LYS A 425 -7.01 22.56 -22.78
N GLU A 426 -5.71 22.31 -22.91
CA GLU A 426 -4.83 23.08 -23.78
C GLU A 426 -5.27 22.97 -25.26
N ALA A 427 -5.61 21.78 -25.74
CA ALA A 427 -6.07 21.53 -27.10
C ALA A 427 -7.35 22.31 -27.43
N VAL A 428 -8.30 22.40 -26.51
CA VAL A 428 -9.53 23.19 -26.68
C VAL A 428 -9.22 24.70 -26.72
N GLU A 429 -8.33 25.19 -25.83
CA GLU A 429 -7.95 26.61 -25.79
C GLU A 429 -7.27 27.08 -27.09
N ILE A 430 -6.47 26.24 -27.76
CA ILE A 430 -5.81 26.54 -29.04
C ILE A 430 -6.60 26.08 -30.25
N ASN A 431 -7.82 25.60 -30.03
CA ASN A 431 -8.77 25.22 -31.11
C ASN A 431 -8.24 24.08 -31.99
N VAL A 432 -7.62 23.05 -31.40
CA VAL A 432 -7.20 21.83 -32.11
C VAL A 432 -8.44 21.02 -32.50
N GLY A 433 -8.37 20.36 -33.65
CA GLY A 433 -9.52 19.59 -34.18
C GLY A 433 -10.05 18.52 -33.24
N GLU A 434 -11.36 18.30 -33.29
CA GLU A 434 -12.13 17.37 -32.41
C GLU A 434 -11.60 15.95 -32.40
N VAL A 435 -11.00 15.47 -33.49
CA VAL A 435 -10.38 14.14 -33.61
C VAL A 435 -9.26 13.94 -32.57
N ILE A 436 -8.43 14.96 -32.36
CA ILE A 436 -7.32 14.91 -31.39
C ILE A 436 -7.88 14.89 -29.94
N ILE A 437 -8.93 15.69 -29.72
CA ILE A 437 -9.61 15.69 -28.40
C ILE A 437 -10.24 14.34 -28.11
N ALA A 438 -10.88 13.69 -29.09
CA ALA A 438 -11.45 12.35 -28.94
C ALA A 438 -10.38 11.28 -28.64
N ASP A 439 -9.19 11.37 -29.26
CA ASP A 439 -8.08 10.46 -29.01
C ASP A 439 -7.50 10.64 -27.58
N LEU A 440 -7.36 11.88 -27.13
CA LEU A 440 -6.93 12.19 -25.76
C LEU A 440 -7.96 11.70 -24.71
N LEU A 441 -9.27 11.87 -24.97
CA LEU A 441 -10.33 11.32 -24.11
C LEU A 441 -10.27 9.80 -24.05
N ASN A 442 -10.05 9.14 -25.18
CA ASN A 442 -9.87 7.69 -25.23
C ASN A 442 -8.63 7.25 -24.42
N SER A 443 -7.52 7.98 -24.53
CA SER A 443 -6.30 7.69 -23.75
C SER A 443 -6.51 7.88 -22.24
N ALA A 444 -7.24 8.92 -21.84
CA ALA A 444 -7.63 9.15 -20.44
C ALA A 444 -8.51 8.02 -19.91
N ARG A 445 -9.52 7.60 -20.68
CA ARG A 445 -10.40 6.47 -20.36
C ARG A 445 -9.63 5.16 -20.17
N LEU A 446 -8.74 4.83 -21.11
CA LEU A 446 -7.92 3.62 -21.06
C LEU A 446 -7.04 3.57 -19.79
N SER A 447 -6.49 4.72 -19.38
CA SER A 447 -5.72 4.81 -18.13
C SER A 447 -6.57 4.43 -16.89
N LEU A 448 -7.82 4.90 -16.82
CA LEU A 448 -8.77 4.51 -15.75
C LEU A 448 -9.12 3.02 -15.80
N GLU A 449 -9.35 2.48 -16.98
CA GLU A 449 -9.69 1.06 -17.19
C GLU A 449 -8.55 0.12 -16.81
N ARG A 450 -7.28 0.55 -16.99
CA ARG A 450 -6.11 -0.21 -16.51
C ARG A 450 -6.04 -0.30 -14.99
N VAL A 451 -6.48 0.72 -14.25
CA VAL A 451 -6.56 0.66 -12.78
C VAL A 451 -7.51 -0.45 -12.33
N LEU A 452 -8.65 -0.62 -13.02
CA LEU A 452 -9.65 -1.64 -12.74
C LEU A 452 -9.29 -3.01 -13.35
N GLY A 453 -8.30 -3.07 -14.25
CA GLY A 453 -7.87 -4.30 -14.92
C GLY A 453 -8.76 -4.70 -16.10
N ILE A 454 -9.58 -3.80 -16.64
CA ILE A 454 -10.49 -4.10 -17.75
C ILE A 454 -9.70 -4.48 -19.02
N GLU A 455 -8.55 -3.83 -19.25
CA GLU A 455 -7.60 -4.14 -20.34
C GLU A 455 -6.23 -4.58 -19.80
N SER A 456 -6.20 -5.67 -19.03
CA SER A 456 -4.95 -6.16 -18.46
C SER A 456 -4.36 -7.30 -19.27
N SER A 457 -3.06 -7.20 -19.63
CA SER A 457 -2.34 -8.30 -20.25
C SER A 457 -2.12 -9.45 -19.25
N GLU A 458 -2.05 -10.68 -19.74
CA GLU A 458 -1.79 -11.86 -18.90
C GLU A 458 -0.44 -11.76 -18.16
N VAL A 459 0.57 -11.14 -18.79
CA VAL A 459 1.89 -10.90 -18.18
C VAL A 459 1.76 -10.00 -16.95
N LEU A 460 0.96 -8.95 -17.05
CA LEU A 460 0.71 -8.04 -15.92
C LEU A 460 0.00 -8.74 -14.78
N LEU A 461 -1.07 -9.48 -15.08
CA LEU A 461 -1.82 -10.25 -14.08
C LEU A 461 -0.92 -11.24 -13.35
N ASN A 462 -0.11 -12.01 -14.08
CA ASN A 462 0.85 -12.94 -13.49
C ASN A 462 1.86 -12.24 -12.58
N SER A 463 2.36 -11.07 -12.95
CA SER A 463 3.27 -10.27 -12.11
C SER A 463 2.61 -9.78 -10.81
N ILE A 464 1.34 -9.39 -10.85
CA ILE A 464 0.59 -8.95 -9.67
C ILE A 464 0.34 -10.13 -8.73
N PHE A 465 -0.24 -11.22 -9.25
CA PHE A 465 -0.67 -12.36 -8.43
C PHE A 465 0.49 -13.17 -7.88
N SER A 466 1.66 -13.20 -8.54
CA SER A 466 2.87 -13.86 -8.00
C SER A 466 3.35 -13.29 -6.64
N ARG A 467 2.94 -12.08 -6.27
CA ARG A 467 3.27 -11.45 -4.97
C ARG A 467 2.36 -11.89 -3.82
N PHE A 468 1.32 -12.65 -4.12
CA PHE A 468 0.38 -13.16 -3.13
C PHE A 468 0.89 -14.44 -2.47
N CYS A 469 0.32 -14.77 -1.30
CA CYS A 469 0.58 -16.06 -0.68
C CYS A 469 -0.15 -17.18 -1.45
N VAL A 470 0.43 -18.40 -1.42
CA VAL A 470 -0.25 -19.61 -1.88
C VAL A 470 -1.49 -19.83 -1.00
N GLY A 471 -2.63 -20.15 -1.63
CA GLY A 471 -3.92 -20.32 -0.92
C GLY A 471 -4.80 -19.06 -0.85
N LYS A 472 -4.35 -17.95 -1.51
CA LYS A 472 -5.11 -16.71 -1.69
C LYS A 472 -5.41 -16.43 -3.16
#